data_de0a5e89078fa323f31a65ba97138eee
#
_entry.id   de0a5e89078fa323f31a65ba97138eee
#
_cell.length_a   1.000
_cell.length_b   1.000
_cell.length_c   1.000
_cell.angle_alpha   90.00
_cell.angle_beta   90.00
_cell.angle_gamma   90.00
#
_symmetry.space_group_name_H-M   'P 1'
#
loop_
_entity.id
_entity.type
_entity.pdbx_description
1 polymer ?
#
loop_
_entity_poly.entity_id
_entity_poly.type
_entity_poly.pdbx_seq_one_letter_code
_entity_poly.pdbx_strand_id
1 'polypeptide(L)'
;MSNPTDLKFLIVDDFSTMRRIVRGLLKEIGYNNAEEAEDGAVALNMLKNGKFDFVVSDINMPVMTGFELLSAVKADASLKHLPVLMVTAEARKEDIVRAAQDGAAGYIVKPFTKATLEEKVQKIMQKLAAATA
;
A
#
# COMPACT_ATOMS: atom_id res chain seq x y z
N MET A 1 5.50 -1.37 22.28
CA MET A 1 5.77 -0.61 21.04
C MET A 1 6.37 -1.53 20.00
N SER A 2 5.74 -1.63 18.83
CA SER A 2 6.29 -2.48 17.79
C SER A 2 7.49 -1.81 17.11
N ASN A 3 8.50 -2.60 16.81
CA ASN A 3 9.64 -2.19 16.03
C ASN A 3 9.15 -1.86 14.61
N PRO A 4 9.61 -0.78 13.95
CA PRO A 4 9.24 -0.50 12.57
C PRO A 4 9.46 -1.68 11.62
N THR A 5 10.47 -2.52 11.88
CA THR A 5 10.75 -3.71 11.08
C THR A 5 9.71 -4.82 11.25
N ASP A 6 8.85 -4.73 12.25
CA ASP A 6 7.79 -5.72 12.51
C ASP A 6 6.49 -5.39 11.75
N LEU A 7 6.45 -4.28 11.03
CA LEU A 7 5.27 -3.90 10.26
C LEU A 7 4.95 -4.95 9.21
N LYS A 8 3.67 -5.31 9.13
CA LYS A 8 3.20 -6.28 8.15
C LYS A 8 2.59 -5.57 6.95
N PHE A 9 3.16 -5.83 5.78
CA PHE A 9 2.75 -5.22 4.52
C PHE A 9 1.91 -6.18 3.68
N LEU A 10 0.92 -5.64 2.98
CA LEU A 10 0.23 -6.36 1.92
C LEU A 10 0.57 -5.68 0.60
N ILE A 11 1.13 -6.46 -0.33
CA ILE A 11 1.51 -5.99 -1.67
C ILE A 11 0.46 -6.47 -2.65
N VAL A 12 -0.22 -5.55 -3.31
CA VAL A 12 -1.33 -5.86 -4.23
C VAL A 12 -0.96 -5.42 -5.64
N ASP A 13 -0.85 -6.38 -6.54
CA ASP A 13 -0.52 -6.14 -7.95
C ASP A 13 -0.90 -7.42 -8.72
N ASP A 14 -1.46 -7.29 -9.91
CA ASP A 14 -1.81 -8.45 -10.72
C ASP A 14 -0.59 -9.10 -11.39
N PHE A 15 0.55 -8.44 -11.36
CA PHE A 15 1.79 -8.90 -11.97
C PHE A 15 2.72 -9.49 -10.89
N SER A 16 2.91 -10.81 -10.93
CA SER A 16 3.68 -11.51 -9.90
C SER A 16 5.14 -11.06 -9.81
N THR A 17 5.75 -10.72 -10.93
CA THR A 17 7.13 -10.21 -10.95
C THR A 17 7.23 -8.91 -10.19
N MET A 18 6.26 -8.01 -10.38
CA MET A 18 6.24 -6.73 -9.66
C MET A 18 6.05 -6.93 -8.16
N ARG A 19 5.17 -7.85 -7.77
CA ARG A 19 4.99 -8.18 -6.33
C ARG A 19 6.30 -8.64 -5.70
N ARG A 20 7.06 -9.48 -6.41
CA ARG A 20 8.36 -9.96 -5.92
C ARG A 20 9.38 -8.84 -5.82
N ILE A 21 9.38 -7.92 -6.78
CA ILE A 21 10.30 -6.77 -6.77
C ILE A 21 10.01 -5.90 -5.55
N VAL A 22 8.75 -5.56 -5.32
CA VAL A 22 8.35 -4.73 -4.17
C VAL A 22 8.69 -5.42 -2.86
N ARG A 23 8.39 -6.70 -2.76
CA ARG A 23 8.71 -7.50 -1.56
C ARG A 23 10.21 -7.51 -1.28
N GLY A 24 11.02 -7.69 -2.34
CA GLY A 24 12.47 -7.66 -2.24
C GLY A 24 13.01 -6.31 -1.79
N LEU A 25 12.45 -5.22 -2.32
CA LEU A 25 12.85 -3.87 -1.92
C LEU A 25 12.49 -3.59 -0.45
N LEU A 26 11.30 -4.00 -0.02
CA LEU A 26 10.90 -3.87 1.39
C LEU A 26 11.85 -4.64 2.31
N LYS A 27 12.25 -5.84 1.89
CA LYS A 27 13.20 -6.65 2.65
C LYS A 27 14.56 -5.95 2.77
N GLU A 28 15.04 -5.36 1.68
CA GLU A 28 16.30 -4.61 1.69
C GLU A 28 16.24 -3.39 2.62
N ILE A 29 15.08 -2.79 2.76
CA ILE A 29 14.85 -1.65 3.67
C ILE A 29 14.83 -2.12 5.13
N GLY A 30 14.46 -3.38 5.37
CA GLY A 30 14.37 -3.94 6.71
C GLY A 30 12.97 -4.44 7.08
N TYR A 31 12.02 -4.42 6.14
CA TYR A 31 10.66 -4.91 6.37
C TYR A 31 10.55 -6.34 5.84
N ASN A 32 10.60 -7.30 6.74
CA ASN A 32 10.65 -8.73 6.39
C ASN A 32 9.29 -9.42 6.40
N ASN A 33 8.24 -8.71 6.81
CA ASN A 33 6.91 -9.29 6.96
C ASN A 33 5.98 -8.72 5.88
N ALA A 34 5.90 -9.40 4.74
CA ALA A 34 5.06 -8.98 3.63
C ALA A 34 4.34 -10.17 3.01
N GLU A 35 3.07 -9.97 2.68
CA GLU A 35 2.28 -10.94 1.93
C GLU A 35 1.83 -10.31 0.61
N GLU A 36 1.38 -11.14 -0.31
CA GLU A 36 1.04 -10.72 -1.67
C GLU A 36 -0.40 -11.08 -2.00
N ALA A 37 -1.06 -10.20 -2.79
CA ALA A 37 -2.40 -10.44 -3.33
C ALA A 37 -2.39 -10.08 -4.80
N GLU A 38 -3.09 -10.87 -5.62
CA GLU A 38 -3.08 -10.71 -7.07
C GLU A 38 -4.11 -9.70 -7.60
N ASP A 39 -5.08 -9.31 -6.78
CA ASP A 39 -6.06 -8.29 -7.13
C ASP A 39 -6.69 -7.70 -5.86
N GLY A 40 -7.53 -6.69 -6.06
CA GLY A 40 -8.17 -5.98 -4.94
C GLY A 40 -9.14 -6.83 -4.14
N ALA A 41 -9.83 -7.77 -4.79
CA ALA A 41 -10.80 -8.64 -4.10
C ALA A 41 -10.08 -9.59 -3.14
N VAL A 42 -9.01 -10.22 -3.61
CA VAL A 42 -8.17 -11.09 -2.78
C VAL A 42 -7.56 -10.29 -1.64
N ALA A 43 -7.05 -9.09 -1.95
CA ALA A 43 -6.46 -8.20 -0.95
C ALA A 43 -7.47 -7.84 0.15
N LEU A 44 -8.68 -7.44 -0.25
CA LEU A 44 -9.71 -7.06 0.73
C LEU A 44 -10.06 -8.22 1.66
N ASN A 45 -10.19 -9.42 1.10
CA ASN A 45 -10.45 -10.61 1.89
C ASN A 45 -9.32 -10.89 2.90
N MET A 46 -8.06 -10.75 2.46
CA MET A 46 -6.90 -10.92 3.33
C MET A 46 -6.89 -9.88 4.45
N LEU A 47 -7.19 -8.63 4.12
CA LEU A 47 -7.23 -7.54 5.10
C LEU A 47 -8.31 -7.78 6.17
N LYS A 48 -9.46 -8.32 5.77
CA LYS A 48 -10.56 -8.61 6.70
C LYS A 48 -10.27 -9.78 7.63
N ASN A 49 -9.45 -10.73 7.18
CA ASN A 49 -9.17 -11.96 7.91
C ASN A 49 -7.79 -12.01 8.55
N GLY A 50 -6.99 -10.96 8.41
CA GLY A 50 -5.65 -10.90 8.98
C GLY A 50 -5.40 -9.55 9.61
N LYS A 51 -4.18 -9.38 10.13
CA LYS A 51 -3.73 -8.12 10.69
C LYS A 51 -2.60 -7.57 9.84
N PHE A 52 -2.83 -6.43 9.23
CA PHE A 52 -1.85 -5.75 8.39
C PHE A 52 -1.65 -4.32 8.90
N ASP A 53 -0.48 -3.75 8.63
CA ASP A 53 -0.12 -2.41 9.06
C ASP A 53 0.00 -1.42 7.91
N PHE A 54 0.16 -1.93 6.68
CA PHE A 54 0.43 -1.07 5.52
C PHE A 54 0.05 -1.80 4.23
N VAL A 55 -0.57 -1.09 3.30
CA VAL A 55 -0.96 -1.64 1.99
C VAL A 55 -0.22 -0.88 0.88
N VAL A 56 0.43 -1.63 -0.01
CA VAL A 56 1.05 -1.10 -1.24
C VAL A 56 0.27 -1.69 -2.39
N SER A 57 -0.52 -0.86 -3.10
CA SER A 57 -1.44 -1.35 -4.12
C SER A 57 -1.25 -0.68 -5.46
N ASP A 58 -1.16 -1.48 -6.52
CA ASP A 58 -1.25 -1.00 -7.89
C ASP A 58 -2.65 -0.42 -8.12
N ILE A 59 -2.76 0.52 -9.05
CA ILE A 59 -4.05 1.15 -9.40
C ILE A 59 -4.79 0.29 -10.41
N ASN A 60 -4.13 -0.12 -11.48
CA ASN A 60 -4.76 -0.84 -12.59
C ASN A 60 -4.67 -2.35 -12.41
N MET A 61 -5.75 -2.95 -11.94
CA MET A 61 -5.83 -4.40 -11.72
C MET A 61 -7.19 -4.91 -12.21
N PRO A 62 -7.26 -6.18 -12.63
CA PRO A 62 -8.55 -6.78 -12.99
C PRO A 62 -9.39 -7.05 -11.74
N VAL A 63 -10.65 -7.34 -11.90
CA VAL A 63 -11.62 -7.70 -10.86
C VAL A 63 -11.91 -6.50 -9.94
N MET A 64 -10.92 -5.99 -9.22
CA MET A 64 -11.08 -4.82 -8.36
C MET A 64 -9.82 -3.96 -8.50
N THR A 65 -10.01 -2.72 -8.94
CA THR A 65 -8.89 -1.76 -9.11
C THR A 65 -8.37 -1.29 -7.76
N GLY A 66 -7.21 -0.63 -7.78
CA GLY A 66 -6.64 -0.03 -6.57
C GLY A 66 -7.55 1.03 -5.97
N PHE A 67 -8.24 1.83 -6.79
CA PHE A 67 -9.19 2.82 -6.29
C PHE A 67 -10.40 2.17 -5.63
N GLU A 68 -10.90 1.08 -6.19
CA GLU A 68 -12.00 0.32 -5.60
C GLU A 68 -11.59 -0.30 -4.28
N LEU A 69 -10.37 -0.84 -4.21
CA LEU A 69 -9.82 -1.38 -2.97
C LEU A 69 -9.69 -0.29 -1.92
N LEU A 70 -9.15 0.87 -2.29
CA LEU A 70 -9.00 2.01 -1.39
C LEU A 70 -10.36 2.44 -0.83
N SER A 71 -11.38 2.56 -1.67
CA SER A 71 -12.76 2.87 -1.25
C SER A 71 -13.27 1.85 -0.24
N ALA A 72 -13.09 0.56 -0.52
CA ALA A 72 -13.56 -0.50 0.36
C ALA A 72 -12.85 -0.46 1.72
N VAL A 73 -11.54 -0.19 1.73
CA VAL A 73 -10.77 -0.07 2.97
C VAL A 73 -11.27 1.11 3.79
N LYS A 74 -11.49 2.26 3.15
CA LYS A 74 -11.95 3.47 3.85
C LYS A 74 -13.39 3.36 4.34
N ALA A 75 -14.21 2.54 3.69
CA ALA A 75 -15.59 2.31 4.10
C ALA A 75 -15.73 1.31 5.25
N ASP A 76 -14.69 0.54 5.54
CA ASP A 76 -14.70 -0.48 6.58
C ASP A 76 -14.14 0.08 7.88
N ALA A 77 -14.94 0.11 8.93
CA ALA A 77 -14.55 0.67 10.23
C ALA A 77 -13.31 0.00 10.82
N SER A 78 -13.10 -1.29 10.53
CA SER A 78 -11.94 -2.04 11.05
C SER A 78 -10.68 -1.84 10.20
N LEU A 79 -10.80 -1.33 8.96
CA LEU A 79 -9.69 -1.20 8.02
C LEU A 79 -9.33 0.25 7.68
N LYS A 80 -10.23 1.20 7.93
CA LYS A 80 -10.04 2.59 7.47
C LYS A 80 -8.79 3.28 8.02
N HIS A 81 -8.20 2.75 9.08
CA HIS A 81 -6.97 3.29 9.67
C HIS A 81 -5.72 2.89 8.88
N LEU A 82 -5.82 1.86 8.02
CA LEU A 82 -4.67 1.36 7.27
C LEU A 82 -4.19 2.37 6.23
N PRO A 83 -2.89 2.69 6.21
CA PRO A 83 -2.35 3.51 5.15
C PRO A 83 -2.25 2.71 3.85
N VAL A 84 -2.68 3.31 2.76
CA VAL A 84 -2.60 2.70 1.41
C VAL A 84 -1.70 3.58 0.54
N LEU A 85 -0.58 3.01 0.12
CA LEU A 85 0.34 3.65 -0.83
C LEU A 85 -0.04 3.15 -2.23
N MET A 86 -0.49 4.08 -3.08
CA MET A 86 -0.91 3.74 -4.44
C MET A 86 0.30 3.70 -5.37
N VAL A 87 0.37 2.69 -6.21
CA VAL A 87 1.45 2.51 -7.18
C VAL A 87 0.89 2.71 -8.58
N THR A 88 1.49 3.60 -9.37
CA THR A 88 1.03 3.91 -10.72
C THR A 88 2.17 3.86 -11.71
N ALA A 89 1.85 3.43 -12.95
CA ALA A 89 2.82 3.45 -14.05
C ALA A 89 2.98 4.85 -14.64
N GLU A 90 2.00 5.73 -14.41
CA GLU A 90 2.02 7.09 -14.93
C GLU A 90 1.56 8.07 -13.85
N ALA A 91 2.28 9.20 -13.73
CA ALA A 91 1.94 10.26 -12.79
C ALA A 91 0.86 11.17 -13.39
N ARG A 92 -0.33 10.62 -13.63
CA ARG A 92 -1.46 11.40 -14.12
C ARG A 92 -2.03 12.26 -13.00
N LYS A 93 -2.16 13.55 -13.27
CA LYS A 93 -2.67 14.49 -12.28
C LYS A 93 -4.04 14.07 -11.72
N GLU A 94 -4.95 13.60 -12.60
CA GLU A 94 -6.28 13.15 -12.19
C GLU A 94 -6.22 11.99 -11.20
N ASP A 95 -5.31 11.05 -11.43
CA ASP A 95 -5.17 9.87 -10.56
C ASP A 95 -4.57 10.26 -9.21
N ILE A 96 -3.61 11.18 -9.21
CA ILE A 96 -2.98 11.68 -7.98
C ILE A 96 -4.01 12.44 -7.14
N VAL A 97 -4.79 13.31 -7.76
CA VAL A 97 -5.85 14.07 -7.09
C VAL A 97 -6.92 13.11 -6.56
N ARG A 98 -7.35 12.15 -7.37
CA ARG A 98 -8.35 11.16 -6.97
C ARG A 98 -7.87 10.35 -5.77
N ALA A 99 -6.61 9.87 -5.81
CA ALA A 99 -6.03 9.09 -4.71
C ALA A 99 -6.07 9.90 -3.41
N ALA A 100 -5.66 11.16 -3.46
CA ALA A 100 -5.67 12.03 -2.29
C ALA A 100 -7.09 12.27 -1.77
N GLN A 101 -8.04 12.52 -2.66
CA GLN A 101 -9.45 12.74 -2.29
C GLN A 101 -10.07 11.49 -1.69
N ASP A 102 -9.70 10.32 -2.18
CA ASP A 102 -10.23 9.03 -1.70
C ASP A 102 -9.52 8.55 -0.43
N GLY A 103 -8.55 9.29 0.05
CA GLY A 103 -7.91 8.99 1.33
C GLY A 103 -6.65 8.13 1.26
N ALA A 104 -6.01 8.03 0.10
CA ALA A 104 -4.72 7.35 -0.01
C ALA A 104 -3.68 8.08 0.83
N ALA A 105 -2.77 7.33 1.44
CA ALA A 105 -1.70 7.90 2.25
C ALA A 105 -0.60 8.53 1.38
N GLY A 106 -0.46 8.06 0.14
CA GLY A 106 0.50 8.62 -0.81
C GLY A 106 0.45 7.86 -2.13
N TYR A 107 1.34 8.23 -3.03
CA TYR A 107 1.49 7.54 -4.32
C TYR A 107 2.97 7.42 -4.66
N ILE A 108 3.30 6.44 -5.52
CA ILE A 108 4.65 6.23 -6.03
C ILE A 108 4.55 5.79 -7.49
N VAL A 109 5.46 6.26 -8.34
CA VAL A 109 5.44 6.00 -9.78
C VAL A 109 6.45 4.91 -10.15
N LYS A 110 6.01 3.92 -10.93
CA LYS A 110 6.88 2.85 -11.46
C LYS A 110 7.72 3.35 -12.64
N PRO A 111 8.95 2.90 -12.78
CA PRO A 111 9.73 2.12 -11.83
C PRO A 111 10.25 3.02 -10.70
N PHE A 112 10.39 2.47 -9.52
CA PHE A 112 10.92 3.24 -8.38
C PHE A 112 12.09 2.49 -7.74
N THR A 113 12.91 3.25 -7.01
CA THR A 113 14.08 2.71 -6.33
C THR A 113 13.77 2.36 -4.89
N LYS A 114 14.66 1.60 -4.27
CA LYS A 114 14.63 1.33 -2.84
C LYS A 114 14.51 2.63 -2.03
N ALA A 115 15.35 3.62 -2.37
CA ALA A 115 15.37 4.91 -1.66
C ALA A 115 14.03 5.63 -1.73
N THR A 116 13.39 5.64 -2.90
CA THR A 116 12.08 6.29 -3.07
C THR A 116 11.00 5.56 -2.27
N LEU A 117 11.00 4.24 -2.32
CA LEU A 117 10.03 3.44 -1.55
C LEU A 117 10.20 3.68 -0.05
N GLU A 118 11.43 3.64 0.43
CA GLU A 118 11.76 3.86 1.84
C GLU A 118 11.29 5.25 2.29
N GLU A 119 11.57 6.28 1.50
CA GLU A 119 11.14 7.65 1.80
C GLU A 119 9.61 7.75 1.93
N LYS A 120 8.88 7.15 0.97
CA LYS A 120 7.41 7.19 0.99
C LYS A 120 6.85 6.48 2.22
N VAL A 121 7.36 5.29 2.52
CA VAL A 121 6.91 4.53 3.69
C VAL A 121 7.19 5.30 4.98
N GLN A 122 8.40 5.83 5.13
CA GLN A 122 8.78 6.58 6.34
C GLN A 122 7.92 7.82 6.53
N LYS A 123 7.67 8.57 5.46
CA LYS A 123 6.82 9.77 5.52
C LYS A 123 5.41 9.44 5.97
N ILE A 124 4.85 8.36 5.43
CA ILE A 124 3.50 7.91 5.78
C ILE A 124 3.45 7.50 7.25
N MET A 125 4.42 6.72 7.71
CA MET A 125 4.45 6.26 9.09
C MET A 125 4.66 7.41 10.07
N GLN A 126 5.46 8.42 9.71
CA GLN A 126 5.65 9.62 10.52
C GLN A 126 4.36 10.42 10.68
N LYS A 127 3.59 10.55 9.60
CA LYS A 127 2.28 11.24 9.64
C LYS A 127 1.30 10.51 10.54
N LEU A 128 1.29 9.19 10.50
CA LEU A 128 0.41 8.39 11.35
C LEU A 128 0.80 8.53 12.82
N ALA A 129 2.09 8.51 13.12
CA ALA A 129 2.58 8.70 14.48
C ALA A 129 2.21 10.09 15.02
N ALA A 130 2.34 11.13 14.20
CA ALA A 130 1.97 12.49 14.57
C ALA A 130 0.47 12.62 14.81
N ALA A 131 -0.35 11.94 14.00
CA ALA A 131 -1.81 11.99 14.14
C ALA A 131 -2.32 11.28 15.39
N THR A 132 -1.55 10.31 15.91
CA THR A 132 -1.93 9.53 17.09
C THR A 132 -1.25 10.01 18.37
N ALA A 133 -0.33 10.95 18.24
CA ALA A 133 0.44 11.48 19.38
C ALA A 133 -0.40 12.38 20.29
#